data_e02c329f416042a0aaa5632b04963d14
#
_entry.id   e02c329f416042a0aaa5632b04963d14
#
_cell.length_a   1.000
_cell.length_b   1.000
_cell.length_c   1.000
_cell.angle_alpha   90.00
_cell.angle_beta   90.00
_cell.angle_gamma   90.00
#
_symmetry.space_group_name_H-M   'P 1'
#
loop_
_entity.id
_entity.type
_entity.pdbx_description
1 polymer ?
#
loop_
_entity_poly.entity_id
_entity_poly.type
_entity_poly.pdbx_seq_one_letter_code
_entity_poly.pdbx_strand_id
1 'polypeptide(L)'
;MRHPSGRHSIDRILDTPMGRRAALALGVRAAYLLSTTVGLGAAAGLMQSLAGCQRAPGTAREQFIYISEEKEMAMGLSAFREVLRQAPLSDNPELNEMVHRVGNRIAKAANKPEYQWEFAVIQDDRTINAFALPGGKVAVFTGILKVTKTEDGLATVMGHEVAHALQRHGAERMSRSVLEQIGQLAALGAGAAAGRPDAAMAARTVYGVGVSLPFDRRQESEADFIGLRLMAEAGYDPREAVAFWERMSGCPRAMINKLCFRSQQAIPEFLSTHPSDV
;
A
#
# COMPACT_ATOMS: atom_id res chain seq x y z
N MET A 1 -49.07 24.34 -15.92
CA MET A 1 -49.49 23.33 -14.91
C MET A 1 -48.24 22.65 -14.39
N ARG A 2 -47.81 22.91 -13.14
CA ARG A 2 -46.63 22.34 -12.52
C ARG A 2 -47.06 21.24 -11.56
N HIS A 3 -46.52 20.02 -11.71
CA HIS A 3 -46.71 18.92 -10.78
C HIS A 3 -45.94 19.18 -9.49
N PRO A 4 -46.50 18.98 -8.29
CA PRO A 4 -45.76 19.06 -7.03
C PRO A 4 -45.06 17.74 -6.76
N SER A 5 -43.75 17.83 -6.46
CA SER A 5 -42.86 16.71 -6.10
C SER A 5 -43.19 16.12 -4.72
N GLY A 6 -43.35 14.81 -4.66
CA GLY A 6 -43.77 14.05 -3.47
C GLY A 6 -42.73 13.85 -2.37
N ARG A 7 -41.87 14.85 -2.07
CA ARG A 7 -40.87 14.78 -0.99
C ARG A 7 -41.32 15.29 0.38
N HIS A 8 -42.53 15.81 0.50
CA HIS A 8 -42.97 16.46 1.77
C HIS A 8 -43.74 15.55 2.75
N SER A 9 -43.92 14.25 2.45
CA SER A 9 -44.75 13.40 3.29
C SER A 9 -43.98 12.68 4.42
N ILE A 10 -42.72 12.32 4.17
CA ILE A 10 -41.91 11.56 5.15
C ILE A 10 -41.35 12.48 6.24
N ASP A 11 -40.93 13.68 5.88
CA ASP A 11 -40.37 14.65 6.82
C ASP A 11 -41.38 15.11 7.88
N ARG A 12 -42.66 15.18 7.56
CA ARG A 12 -43.72 15.54 8.52
C ARG A 12 -44.01 14.44 9.54
N ILE A 13 -43.73 13.15 9.22
CA ILE A 13 -43.96 12.04 10.15
C ILE A 13 -42.81 11.97 11.17
N LEU A 14 -41.60 12.32 10.78
CA LEU A 14 -40.42 12.30 11.65
C LEU A 14 -40.39 13.49 12.64
N ASP A 15 -41.11 14.57 12.37
CA ASP A 15 -41.15 15.76 13.24
C ASP A 15 -42.14 15.65 14.40
N THR A 16 -42.90 14.57 14.50
CA THR A 16 -43.78 14.34 15.65
C THR A 16 -43.02 13.65 16.81
N PRO A 17 -43.35 13.98 18.09
CA PRO A 17 -42.72 13.32 19.25
C PRO A 17 -42.92 11.80 19.23
N MET A 18 -43.98 11.32 18.59
CA MET A 18 -44.29 9.90 18.46
C MET A 18 -43.50 9.25 17.32
N GLY A 19 -43.26 9.99 16.20
CA GLY A 19 -42.43 9.52 15.10
C GLY A 19 -40.96 9.35 15.49
N ARG A 20 -40.43 10.28 16.28
CA ARG A 20 -39.04 10.19 16.81
C ARG A 20 -38.85 9.01 17.78
N ARG A 21 -39.85 8.71 18.63
CA ARG A 21 -39.82 7.55 19.53
C ARG A 21 -39.95 6.22 18.76
N ALA A 22 -40.75 6.19 17.72
CA ALA A 22 -40.89 5.02 16.84
C ALA A 22 -39.61 4.77 16.00
N ALA A 23 -38.98 5.83 15.49
CA ALA A 23 -37.72 5.74 14.77
C ALA A 23 -36.56 5.29 15.68
N LEU A 24 -36.50 5.79 16.93
CA LEU A 24 -35.53 5.33 17.93
C LEU A 24 -35.77 3.88 18.34
N ALA A 25 -37.04 3.45 18.51
CA ALA A 25 -37.38 2.06 18.86
C ALA A 25 -37.06 1.09 17.70
N LEU A 26 -37.26 1.50 16.44
CA LEU A 26 -36.87 0.74 15.26
C LEU A 26 -35.34 0.69 15.11
N GLY A 27 -34.64 1.78 15.36
CA GLY A 27 -33.18 1.84 15.36
C GLY A 27 -32.56 0.94 16.42
N VAL A 28 -33.09 0.94 17.63
CA VAL A 28 -32.63 0.06 18.74
C VAL A 28 -32.96 -1.40 18.45
N ARG A 29 -34.11 -1.70 17.88
CA ARG A 29 -34.45 -3.08 17.48
C ARG A 29 -33.60 -3.56 16.30
N ALA A 30 -33.32 -2.72 15.32
CA ALA A 30 -32.42 -3.05 14.24
C ALA A 30 -30.97 -3.26 14.73
N ALA A 31 -30.50 -2.45 15.67
CA ALA A 31 -29.20 -2.63 16.31
C ALA A 31 -29.12 -3.91 17.15
N TYR A 32 -30.22 -4.28 17.84
CA TYR A 32 -30.30 -5.51 18.63
C TYR A 32 -30.37 -6.76 17.75
N LEU A 33 -31.12 -6.71 16.64
CA LEU A 33 -31.18 -7.79 15.64
C LEU A 33 -29.85 -7.91 14.88
N LEU A 34 -29.17 -6.81 14.58
CA LEU A 34 -27.82 -6.80 14.02
C LEU A 34 -26.80 -7.38 15.01
N SER A 35 -26.93 -7.12 16.32
CA SER A 35 -26.00 -7.67 17.33
C SER A 35 -26.17 -9.17 17.54
N THR A 36 -27.39 -9.71 17.40
CA THR A 36 -27.64 -11.16 17.51
C THR A 36 -27.30 -11.93 16.23
N THR A 37 -27.46 -11.30 15.05
CA THR A 37 -27.00 -11.87 13.78
C THR A 37 -25.49 -11.68 13.57
N VAL A 38 -24.88 -10.63 14.11
CA VAL A 38 -23.42 -10.43 14.15
C VAL A 38 -22.73 -11.49 15.02
N GLY A 39 -23.36 -11.99 16.09
CA GLY A 39 -22.80 -13.08 16.90
C GLY A 39 -22.64 -14.39 16.13
N LEU A 40 -23.60 -14.77 15.28
CA LEU A 40 -23.52 -15.95 14.41
C LEU A 40 -22.78 -15.65 13.10
N GLY A 41 -22.90 -14.43 12.56
CA GLY A 41 -22.15 -13.96 11.40
C GLY A 41 -20.68 -13.71 11.70
N ALA A 42 -20.32 -13.30 12.92
CA ALA A 42 -18.92 -13.12 13.33
C ALA A 42 -18.19 -14.47 13.45
N ALA A 43 -18.87 -15.53 13.88
CA ALA A 43 -18.26 -16.87 13.88
C ALA A 43 -18.08 -17.43 12.45
N ALA A 44 -19.03 -17.19 11.55
CA ALA A 44 -18.89 -17.53 10.13
C ALA A 44 -17.89 -16.63 9.40
N GLY A 45 -17.83 -15.34 9.74
CA GLY A 45 -16.86 -14.39 9.24
C GLY A 45 -15.44 -14.65 9.72
N LEU A 46 -15.25 -15.11 10.95
CA LEU A 46 -13.97 -15.58 11.47
C LEU A 46 -13.47 -16.84 10.77
N MET A 47 -14.36 -17.74 10.38
CA MET A 47 -13.98 -18.91 9.55
C MET A 47 -13.64 -18.52 8.11
N GLN A 48 -14.31 -17.51 7.54
CA GLN A 48 -13.96 -16.97 6.22
C GLN A 48 -12.69 -16.08 6.27
N SER A 49 -12.38 -15.45 7.40
CA SER A 49 -11.15 -14.68 7.57
C SER A 49 -9.89 -15.56 7.60
N LEU A 50 -10.01 -16.82 7.99
CA LEU A 50 -8.93 -17.81 7.86
C LEU A 50 -8.62 -18.16 6.39
N ALA A 51 -9.58 -17.98 5.47
CA ALA A 51 -9.37 -18.18 4.03
C ALA A 51 -8.50 -17.08 3.36
N GLY A 52 -8.34 -15.92 4.01
CA GLY A 52 -7.47 -14.83 3.54
C GLY A 52 -6.03 -14.91 4.09
N CYS A 53 -5.75 -15.80 5.05
CA CYS A 53 -4.41 -16.00 5.56
C CYS A 53 -3.59 -16.84 4.58
N GLN A 54 -2.51 -16.30 4.09
CA GLN A 54 -1.58 -16.98 3.19
C GLN A 54 -0.13 -16.67 3.59
N ARG A 55 0.81 -17.42 3.05
CA ARG A 55 2.24 -17.17 3.30
C ARG A 55 2.82 -16.31 2.19
N ALA A 56 3.61 -15.31 2.58
CA ALA A 56 4.38 -14.51 1.64
C ALA A 56 5.35 -15.42 0.86
N PRO A 57 5.37 -15.33 -0.47
CA PRO A 57 6.08 -16.31 -1.31
C PRO A 57 7.57 -16.45 -1.02
N GLY A 58 8.24 -15.36 -0.63
CA GLY A 58 9.70 -15.32 -0.43
C GLY A 58 10.18 -15.59 0.98
N THR A 59 9.34 -15.36 2.00
CA THR A 59 9.74 -15.41 3.44
C THR A 59 8.89 -16.36 4.27
N ALA A 60 7.82 -16.90 3.69
CA ALA A 60 6.83 -17.73 4.38
C ALA A 60 6.14 -17.00 5.57
N ARG A 61 6.26 -15.67 5.68
CA ARG A 61 5.53 -14.85 6.66
C ARG A 61 4.03 -14.95 6.42
N GLU A 62 3.26 -15.06 7.47
CA GLU A 62 1.80 -15.04 7.37
C GLU A 62 1.32 -13.63 7.03
N GLN A 63 0.44 -13.53 6.05
CA GLN A 63 -0.19 -12.30 5.59
C GLN A 63 -1.67 -12.51 5.33
N PHE A 64 -2.47 -11.47 5.57
CA PHE A 64 -3.89 -11.48 5.28
C PHE A 64 -4.18 -10.70 4.00
N ILE A 65 -4.64 -11.41 2.96
CA ILE A 65 -5.02 -10.82 1.67
C ILE A 65 -6.36 -11.43 1.24
N TYR A 66 -7.38 -10.59 1.06
CA TYR A 66 -8.70 -11.02 0.60
C TYR A 66 -8.90 -10.84 -0.92
N ILE A 67 -7.97 -10.16 -1.59
CA ILE A 67 -8.03 -9.88 -3.03
C ILE A 67 -7.33 -11.02 -3.76
N SER A 68 -7.95 -11.56 -4.83
CA SER A 68 -7.28 -12.57 -5.67
C SER A 68 -6.13 -11.96 -6.50
N GLU A 69 -5.14 -12.77 -6.85
CA GLU A 69 -3.98 -12.30 -7.62
C GLU A 69 -4.39 -11.79 -9.02
N GLU A 70 -5.39 -12.41 -9.65
CA GLU A 70 -5.91 -11.97 -10.95
C GLU A 70 -6.51 -10.57 -10.86
N LYS A 71 -7.29 -10.29 -9.79
CA LYS A 71 -7.86 -8.97 -9.57
C LYS A 71 -6.78 -7.93 -9.27
N GLU A 72 -5.78 -8.31 -8.49
CA GLU A 72 -4.63 -7.48 -8.17
C GLU A 72 -3.85 -7.10 -9.45
N MET A 73 -3.56 -8.07 -10.32
CA MET A 73 -2.91 -7.83 -11.61
C MET A 73 -3.76 -6.93 -12.53
N ALA A 74 -5.07 -7.13 -12.57
CA ALA A 74 -5.97 -6.27 -13.36
C ALA A 74 -5.98 -4.82 -12.85
N MET A 75 -5.96 -4.63 -11.53
CA MET A 75 -5.84 -3.31 -10.92
C MET A 75 -4.48 -2.67 -11.23
N GLY A 76 -3.40 -3.44 -11.13
CA GLY A 76 -2.04 -3.00 -11.45
C GLY A 76 -1.93 -2.53 -12.90
N LEU A 77 -2.46 -3.30 -13.85
CA LEU A 77 -2.49 -2.92 -15.27
C LEU A 77 -3.30 -1.65 -15.52
N SER A 78 -4.47 -1.52 -14.87
CA SER A 78 -5.30 -0.32 -15.00
C SER A 78 -4.60 0.92 -14.47
N ALA A 79 -3.99 0.83 -13.28
CA ALA A 79 -3.24 1.92 -12.67
C ALA A 79 -2.01 2.31 -13.51
N PHE A 80 -1.28 1.33 -14.03
CA PHE A 80 -0.12 1.58 -14.90
C PHE A 80 -0.50 2.33 -16.17
N ARG A 81 -1.55 1.89 -16.85
CA ARG A 81 -2.07 2.58 -18.05
C ARG A 81 -2.52 4.02 -17.75
N GLU A 82 -3.09 4.24 -16.57
CA GLU A 82 -3.47 5.60 -16.15
C GLU A 82 -2.24 6.49 -15.96
N VAL A 83 -1.21 5.99 -15.29
CA VAL A 83 0.06 6.71 -15.12
C VAL A 83 0.67 7.04 -16.50
N LEU A 84 0.76 6.07 -17.40
CA LEU A 84 1.36 6.28 -18.73
C LEU A 84 0.58 7.28 -19.60
N ARG A 85 -0.73 7.46 -19.36
CA ARG A 85 -1.53 8.48 -20.06
C ARG A 85 -1.28 9.89 -19.54
N GLN A 86 -0.92 10.03 -18.27
CA GLN A 86 -0.78 11.33 -17.60
C GLN A 86 0.67 11.80 -17.52
N ALA A 87 1.61 10.88 -17.44
CA ALA A 87 3.02 11.18 -17.25
C ALA A 87 3.75 11.33 -18.60
N PRO A 88 4.65 12.32 -18.74
CA PRO A 88 5.54 12.39 -19.88
C PRO A 88 6.52 11.21 -19.84
N LEU A 89 6.59 10.43 -20.91
CA LEU A 89 7.56 9.35 -21.04
C LEU A 89 8.88 9.89 -21.56
N SER A 90 9.98 9.29 -21.14
CA SER A 90 11.31 9.66 -21.64
C SER A 90 11.49 9.17 -23.08
N ASP A 91 11.94 10.06 -23.94
CA ASP A 91 12.37 9.79 -25.31
C ASP A 91 13.86 9.45 -25.41
N ASN A 92 14.60 9.45 -24.31
CA ASN A 92 16.02 9.12 -24.28
C ASN A 92 16.22 7.62 -24.47
N PRO A 93 16.77 7.15 -25.62
CA PRO A 93 16.92 5.74 -25.91
C PRO A 93 17.87 5.03 -24.95
N GLU A 94 18.94 5.69 -24.50
CA GLU A 94 19.95 5.09 -23.60
C GLU A 94 19.33 4.76 -22.23
N LEU A 95 18.52 5.68 -21.69
CA LEU A 95 17.82 5.46 -20.42
C LEU A 95 16.77 4.36 -20.54
N ASN A 96 16.01 4.36 -21.62
CA ASN A 96 15.02 3.32 -21.88
C ASN A 96 15.69 1.94 -22.03
N GLU A 97 16.75 1.83 -22.84
CA GLU A 97 17.49 0.57 -22.98
C GLU A 97 18.08 0.07 -21.65
N MET A 98 18.66 0.97 -20.85
CA MET A 98 19.20 0.62 -19.53
C MET A 98 18.11 0.07 -18.61
N VAL A 99 16.97 0.77 -18.47
CA VAL A 99 15.85 0.33 -17.62
C VAL A 99 15.27 -0.99 -18.12
N HIS A 100 15.09 -1.15 -19.43
CA HIS A 100 14.63 -2.42 -20.01
C HIS A 100 15.62 -3.56 -19.78
N ARG A 101 16.92 -3.31 -19.94
CA ARG A 101 17.96 -4.33 -19.73
C ARG A 101 17.98 -4.80 -18.27
N VAL A 102 18.01 -3.87 -17.33
CA VAL A 102 18.00 -4.18 -15.90
C VAL A 102 16.68 -4.85 -15.53
N GLY A 103 15.55 -4.30 -15.96
CA GLY A 103 14.22 -4.83 -15.68
C GLY A 103 14.02 -6.26 -16.18
N ASN A 104 14.42 -6.56 -17.39
CA ASN A 104 14.32 -7.90 -17.96
C ASN A 104 15.17 -8.94 -17.18
N ARG A 105 16.34 -8.55 -16.69
CA ARG A 105 17.18 -9.43 -15.88
C ARG A 105 16.55 -9.69 -14.51
N ILE A 106 16.00 -8.66 -13.85
CA ILE A 106 15.24 -8.79 -12.60
C ILE A 106 13.98 -9.63 -12.83
N ALA A 107 13.21 -9.39 -13.89
CA ALA A 107 12.03 -10.18 -14.24
C ALA A 107 12.34 -11.66 -14.43
N LYS A 108 13.48 -11.97 -15.07
CA LYS A 108 13.95 -13.36 -15.22
C LYS A 108 14.28 -13.99 -13.87
N ALA A 109 14.97 -13.27 -12.98
CA ALA A 109 15.26 -13.72 -11.62
C ALA A 109 14.00 -13.91 -10.76
N ALA A 110 12.99 -13.04 -10.96
CA ALA A 110 11.70 -13.12 -10.26
C ALA A 110 10.93 -14.42 -10.56
N ASN A 111 11.20 -15.06 -11.69
CA ASN A 111 10.60 -16.33 -12.12
C ASN A 111 9.07 -16.39 -12.00
N LYS A 112 8.40 -15.33 -12.48
CA LYS A 112 6.93 -15.17 -12.50
C LYS A 112 6.44 -15.15 -13.95
N PRO A 113 6.25 -16.32 -14.59
CA PRO A 113 5.85 -16.42 -15.99
C PRO A 113 4.43 -15.87 -16.27
N GLU A 114 3.57 -15.84 -15.23
CA GLU A 114 2.23 -15.27 -15.32
C GLU A 114 2.21 -13.75 -15.36
N TYR A 115 3.33 -13.07 -15.00
CA TYR A 115 3.43 -11.62 -15.07
C TYR A 115 3.74 -11.16 -16.49
N GLN A 116 3.02 -10.16 -16.96
CA GLN A 116 3.27 -9.49 -18.22
C GLN A 116 4.17 -8.28 -17.99
N TRP A 117 5.48 -8.54 -17.92
CA TRP A 117 6.49 -7.53 -17.59
C TRP A 117 6.49 -6.38 -18.60
N GLU A 118 6.42 -5.17 -18.07
CA GLU A 118 6.45 -3.93 -18.84
C GLU A 118 7.20 -2.86 -18.03
N PHE A 119 8.14 -2.18 -18.71
CA PHE A 119 9.00 -1.19 -18.08
C PHE A 119 8.80 0.15 -18.77
N ALA A 120 8.68 1.23 -18.00
CA ALA A 120 8.54 2.59 -18.51
C ALA A 120 9.50 3.53 -17.79
N VAL A 121 10.00 4.53 -18.52
CA VAL A 121 10.78 5.63 -17.95
C VAL A 121 9.94 6.90 -18.02
N ILE A 122 9.64 7.46 -16.85
CA ILE A 122 8.89 8.71 -16.70
C ILE A 122 9.87 9.87 -16.67
N GLN A 123 9.68 10.84 -17.56
CA GLN A 123 10.50 12.04 -17.64
C GLN A 123 10.13 13.04 -16.55
N ASP A 124 10.66 12.85 -15.36
CA ASP A 124 10.60 13.82 -14.28
C ASP A 124 11.88 13.76 -13.44
N ASP A 125 12.74 14.72 -13.71
CA ASP A 125 14.05 14.85 -13.08
C ASP A 125 14.02 15.28 -11.62
N ARG A 126 12.87 15.73 -11.12
CA ARG A 126 12.68 16.19 -9.74
C ARG A 126 12.16 15.09 -8.84
N THR A 127 11.43 14.16 -9.42
CA THR A 127 10.88 13.02 -8.67
C THR A 127 11.91 11.91 -8.56
N ILE A 128 12.41 11.69 -7.34
CA ILE A 128 13.32 10.59 -7.01
C ILE A 128 12.46 9.42 -6.57
N ASN A 129 11.95 8.65 -7.53
CA ASN A 129 11.03 7.54 -7.24
C ASN A 129 11.07 6.46 -8.34
N ALA A 130 10.61 5.26 -7.98
CA ALA A 130 10.27 4.17 -8.87
C ALA A 130 9.12 3.40 -8.23
N PHE A 131 8.41 2.57 -8.97
CA PHE A 131 7.40 1.68 -8.42
C PHE A 131 7.21 0.44 -9.28
N ALA A 132 6.80 -0.66 -8.65
CA ALA A 132 6.29 -1.83 -9.32
C ALA A 132 4.85 -2.12 -8.89
N LEU A 133 4.00 -2.35 -9.88
CA LEU A 133 2.61 -2.74 -9.66
C LEU A 133 2.43 -4.23 -9.96
N PRO A 134 1.41 -4.86 -9.37
CA PRO A 134 1.09 -6.26 -9.62
C PRO A 134 0.96 -6.58 -11.10
N GLY A 135 1.39 -7.77 -11.50
CA GLY A 135 1.42 -8.20 -12.89
C GLY A 135 2.67 -7.75 -13.66
N GLY A 136 3.72 -7.22 -12.94
CA GLY A 136 5.01 -6.90 -13.53
C GLY A 136 5.07 -5.55 -14.26
N LYS A 137 4.30 -4.57 -13.82
CA LYS A 137 4.26 -3.21 -14.37
C LYS A 137 5.20 -2.30 -13.57
N VAL A 138 6.32 -1.88 -14.14
CA VAL A 138 7.38 -1.14 -13.45
C VAL A 138 7.60 0.21 -14.13
N ALA A 139 7.65 1.28 -13.33
CA ALA A 139 8.03 2.60 -13.81
C ALA A 139 9.18 3.19 -13.00
N VAL A 140 10.08 3.86 -13.69
CA VAL A 140 11.25 4.51 -13.12
C VAL A 140 11.24 5.98 -13.53
N PHE A 141 11.31 6.89 -12.57
CA PHE A 141 11.44 8.31 -12.85
C PHE A 141 12.87 8.68 -13.15
N THR A 142 13.09 9.61 -14.10
CA THR A 142 14.47 10.04 -14.46
C THR A 142 15.24 10.63 -13.29
N GLY A 143 14.54 11.22 -12.30
CA GLY A 143 15.17 11.77 -11.10
C GLY A 143 15.91 10.72 -10.26
N ILE A 144 15.40 9.47 -10.13
CA ILE A 144 16.07 8.44 -9.34
C ILE A 144 17.35 7.94 -10.02
N LEU A 145 17.43 8.04 -11.36
CA LEU A 145 18.61 7.61 -12.11
C LEU A 145 19.86 8.45 -11.74
N LYS A 146 19.66 9.67 -11.28
CA LYS A 146 20.75 10.53 -10.76
C LYS A 146 21.33 10.01 -9.44
N VAL A 147 20.54 9.23 -8.69
CA VAL A 147 20.95 8.65 -7.41
C VAL A 147 21.49 7.23 -7.61
N THR A 148 20.87 6.44 -8.47
CA THR A 148 21.32 5.07 -8.78
C THR A 148 22.69 5.05 -9.43
N LYS A 149 23.00 5.97 -10.33
CA LYS A 149 24.26 6.18 -11.05
C LYS A 149 24.75 5.03 -11.91
N THR A 150 24.50 3.79 -11.51
CA THR A 150 24.96 2.56 -12.16
C THR A 150 23.80 1.61 -12.40
N GLU A 151 24.00 0.59 -13.25
CA GLU A 151 23.02 -0.47 -13.42
C GLU A 151 22.82 -1.27 -12.13
N ASP A 152 23.85 -1.49 -11.33
CA ASP A 152 23.73 -2.15 -10.03
C ASP A 152 22.89 -1.33 -9.05
N GLY A 153 23.07 0.01 -9.03
CA GLY A 153 22.22 0.90 -8.25
C GLY A 153 20.77 0.91 -8.75
N LEU A 154 20.55 0.86 -10.06
CA LEU A 154 19.20 0.73 -10.62
C LEU A 154 18.59 -0.63 -10.29
N ALA A 155 19.39 -1.70 -10.34
CA ALA A 155 18.95 -3.04 -9.96
C ALA A 155 18.58 -3.14 -8.48
N THR A 156 19.25 -2.38 -7.60
CA THR A 156 18.85 -2.26 -6.19
C THR A 156 17.44 -1.75 -6.07
N VAL A 157 17.11 -0.63 -6.72
CA VAL A 157 15.77 -0.04 -6.68
C VAL A 157 14.73 -0.95 -7.32
N MET A 158 15.00 -1.41 -8.54
CA MET A 158 14.03 -2.25 -9.27
C MET A 158 13.81 -3.59 -8.58
N GLY A 159 14.85 -4.18 -7.98
CA GLY A 159 14.74 -5.40 -7.20
C GLY A 159 13.86 -5.21 -5.96
N HIS A 160 14.02 -4.09 -5.24
CA HIS A 160 13.21 -3.72 -4.09
C HIS A 160 11.73 -3.53 -4.49
N GLU A 161 11.45 -2.77 -5.54
CA GLU A 161 10.08 -2.54 -6.03
C GLU A 161 9.42 -3.83 -6.49
N VAL A 162 10.14 -4.63 -7.26
CA VAL A 162 9.65 -5.94 -7.71
C VAL A 162 9.39 -6.87 -6.53
N ALA A 163 10.22 -6.82 -5.49
CA ALA A 163 9.98 -7.61 -4.27
C ALA A 163 8.65 -7.22 -3.58
N HIS A 164 8.31 -5.93 -3.50
CA HIS A 164 7.00 -5.50 -3.01
C HIS A 164 5.84 -6.11 -3.80
N ALA A 165 5.93 -6.13 -5.12
CA ALA A 165 4.90 -6.73 -5.98
C ALA A 165 4.83 -8.26 -5.80
N LEU A 166 5.97 -8.96 -5.74
CA LEU A 166 6.04 -10.41 -5.55
C LEU A 166 5.50 -10.85 -4.19
N GLN A 167 5.81 -10.09 -3.13
CA GLN A 167 5.32 -10.36 -1.77
C GLN A 167 3.89 -9.86 -1.54
N ARG A 168 3.29 -9.24 -2.56
CA ARG A 168 1.90 -8.73 -2.54
C ARG A 168 1.65 -7.71 -1.42
N HIS A 169 2.66 -6.91 -1.07
CA HIS A 169 2.58 -5.92 0.00
C HIS A 169 1.46 -4.90 -0.21
N GLY A 170 1.20 -4.51 -1.47
CA GLY A 170 0.08 -3.64 -1.83
C GLY A 170 -1.29 -4.24 -1.49
N ALA A 171 -1.52 -5.50 -1.84
CA ALA A 171 -2.76 -6.21 -1.54
C ALA A 171 -2.94 -6.42 -0.04
N GLU A 172 -1.87 -6.72 0.68
CA GLU A 172 -1.89 -6.85 2.13
C GLU A 172 -2.23 -5.51 2.81
N ARG A 173 -1.63 -4.39 2.38
CA ARG A 173 -1.99 -3.04 2.87
C ARG A 173 -3.45 -2.69 2.58
N MET A 174 -3.93 -2.97 1.36
CA MET A 174 -5.34 -2.76 1.00
C MET A 174 -6.29 -3.59 1.87
N SER A 175 -5.97 -4.87 2.06
CA SER A 175 -6.79 -5.77 2.87
C SER A 175 -6.86 -5.31 4.33
N ARG A 176 -5.75 -4.87 4.86
CA ARG A 176 -5.65 -4.32 6.21
C ARG A 176 -6.42 -3.01 6.36
N SER A 177 -6.33 -2.09 5.40
CA SER A 177 -7.04 -0.81 5.45
C SER A 177 -8.56 -0.99 5.49
N VAL A 178 -9.11 -2.01 4.83
CA VAL A 178 -10.53 -2.36 4.91
C VAL A 178 -10.90 -2.86 6.31
N LEU A 179 -10.09 -3.75 6.90
CA LEU A 179 -10.31 -4.20 8.27
C LEU A 179 -10.24 -3.06 9.30
N GLU A 180 -9.30 -2.15 9.11
CA GLU A 180 -9.15 -0.95 9.92
C GLU A 180 -10.39 -0.06 9.84
N GLN A 181 -10.92 0.19 8.65
CA GLN A 181 -12.14 0.98 8.45
C GLN A 181 -13.35 0.34 9.14
N ILE A 182 -13.52 -0.98 9.00
CA ILE A 182 -14.57 -1.73 9.67
C ILE A 182 -14.41 -1.63 11.19
N GLY A 183 -13.21 -1.81 11.71
CA GLY A 183 -12.88 -1.69 13.13
C GLY A 183 -13.15 -0.28 13.68
N GLN A 184 -12.79 0.75 12.90
CA GLN A 184 -13.06 2.16 13.27
C GLN A 184 -14.56 2.45 13.34
N LEU A 185 -15.35 1.98 12.36
CA LEU A 185 -16.80 2.14 12.37
C LEU A 185 -17.44 1.43 13.58
N ALA A 186 -16.98 0.23 13.90
CA ALA A 186 -17.44 -0.50 15.07
C ALA A 186 -17.07 0.22 16.39
N ALA A 187 -15.86 0.73 16.50
CA ALA A 187 -15.40 1.49 17.67
C ALA A 187 -16.16 2.82 17.85
N LEU A 188 -16.45 3.53 16.76
CA LEU A 188 -17.25 4.75 16.78
C LEU A 188 -18.68 4.45 17.24
N GLY A 189 -19.30 3.39 16.73
CA GLY A 189 -20.63 2.94 17.17
C GLY A 189 -20.67 2.56 18.65
N ALA A 190 -19.69 1.80 19.12
CA ALA A 190 -19.57 1.41 20.52
C ALA A 190 -19.27 2.61 21.43
N GLY A 191 -18.37 3.53 21.02
CA GLY A 191 -18.04 4.76 21.75
C GLY A 191 -19.25 5.68 21.87
N ALA A 192 -20.01 5.87 20.81
CA ALA A 192 -21.25 6.65 20.82
C ALA A 192 -22.31 6.02 21.75
N ALA A 193 -22.48 4.71 21.69
CA ALA A 193 -23.41 3.98 22.55
C ALA A 193 -23.01 4.07 24.05
N ALA A 194 -21.70 4.14 24.33
CA ALA A 194 -21.14 4.28 25.67
C ALA A 194 -20.99 5.74 26.16
N GLY A 195 -21.35 6.74 25.31
CA GLY A 195 -21.15 8.16 25.61
C GLY A 195 -19.67 8.61 25.68
N ARG A 196 -18.75 7.87 25.04
CA ARG A 196 -17.30 8.11 25.05
C ARG A 196 -16.70 8.14 23.65
N PRO A 197 -17.01 9.16 22.83
CA PRO A 197 -16.49 9.26 21.47
C PRO A 197 -14.98 9.50 21.41
N ASP A 198 -14.39 10.09 22.44
CA ASP A 198 -12.95 10.32 22.63
C ASP A 198 -12.15 9.02 22.70
N ALA A 199 -12.71 7.95 23.25
CA ALA A 199 -12.05 6.66 23.34
C ALA A 199 -11.78 6.02 21.95
N ALA A 200 -12.68 6.22 20.99
CA ALA A 200 -12.50 5.73 19.61
C ALA A 200 -11.34 6.46 18.91
N MET A 201 -11.18 7.76 19.16
CA MET A 201 -10.10 8.57 18.62
C MET A 201 -8.74 8.16 19.20
N ALA A 202 -8.67 7.92 20.51
CA ALA A 202 -7.47 7.43 21.19
C ALA A 202 -7.06 6.04 20.67
N ALA A 203 -8.02 5.13 20.49
CA ALA A 203 -7.77 3.79 19.93
C ALA A 203 -7.17 3.86 18.53
N ARG A 204 -7.63 4.77 17.67
CA ARG A 204 -7.08 5.00 16.33
C ARG A 204 -5.60 5.42 16.36
N THR A 205 -5.24 6.33 17.27
CA THR A 205 -3.87 6.82 17.42
C THR A 205 -2.94 5.70 17.90
N VAL A 206 -3.36 4.94 18.92
CA VAL A 206 -2.60 3.79 19.43
C VAL A 206 -2.40 2.74 18.37
N TYR A 207 -3.43 2.44 17.57
CA TYR A 207 -3.32 1.49 16.47
C TYR A 207 -2.35 1.98 15.39
N GLY A 208 -2.44 3.24 14.98
CA GLY A 208 -1.55 3.81 13.97
C GLY A 208 -0.07 3.69 14.34
N VAL A 209 0.27 4.07 15.58
CA VAL A 209 1.67 4.03 16.05
C VAL A 209 2.13 2.61 16.43
N GLY A 210 1.27 1.84 17.09
CA GLY A 210 1.65 0.54 17.65
C GLY A 210 1.54 -0.63 16.69
N VAL A 211 0.79 -0.51 15.61
CA VAL A 211 0.53 -1.63 14.68
C VAL A 211 0.93 -1.28 13.25
N SER A 212 0.49 -0.12 12.73
CA SER A 212 0.73 0.25 11.32
C SER A 212 2.21 0.46 11.04
N LEU A 213 2.90 1.29 11.81
CA LEU A 213 4.32 1.58 11.56
C LEU A 213 5.24 0.34 11.65
N PRO A 214 5.15 -0.51 12.69
CA PRO A 214 5.94 -1.74 12.73
C PRO A 214 5.65 -2.71 11.59
N PHE A 215 4.40 -2.71 11.09
CA PHE A 215 4.00 -3.53 9.95
C PHE A 215 4.67 -3.06 8.67
N ASP A 216 4.64 -1.75 8.39
CA ASP A 216 5.24 -1.18 7.19
C ASP A 216 6.77 -1.44 7.18
N ARG A 217 7.45 -1.28 8.30
CA ARG A 217 8.88 -1.63 8.44
C ARG A 217 9.20 -3.10 8.14
N ARG A 218 8.31 -4.02 8.53
CA ARG A 218 8.49 -5.44 8.19
C ARG A 218 8.41 -5.67 6.68
N GLN A 219 7.49 -5.00 5.99
CA GLN A 219 7.38 -5.09 4.54
C GLN A 219 8.62 -4.51 3.85
N GLU A 220 9.18 -3.40 4.36
CA GLU A 220 10.41 -2.82 3.84
C GLU A 220 11.60 -3.78 4.03
N SER A 221 11.80 -4.32 5.23
CA SER A 221 12.87 -5.30 5.48
C SER A 221 12.72 -6.57 4.63
N GLU A 222 11.49 -6.99 4.36
CA GLU A 222 11.19 -8.12 3.48
C GLU A 222 11.52 -7.77 2.02
N ALA A 223 11.18 -6.57 1.56
CA ALA A 223 11.48 -6.08 0.23
C ALA A 223 12.99 -5.90 0.02
N ASP A 224 13.71 -5.38 1.01
CA ASP A 224 15.17 -5.27 0.96
C ASP A 224 15.82 -6.65 0.82
N PHE A 225 15.44 -7.61 1.66
CA PHE A 225 16.01 -8.95 1.62
C PHE A 225 15.75 -9.66 0.29
N ILE A 226 14.51 -9.65 -0.19
CA ILE A 226 14.12 -10.28 -1.46
C ILE A 226 14.72 -9.52 -2.64
N GLY A 227 14.73 -8.18 -2.58
CA GLY A 227 15.29 -7.32 -3.62
C GLY A 227 16.79 -7.54 -3.82
N LEU A 228 17.57 -7.64 -2.72
CA LEU A 228 18.99 -7.99 -2.77
C LEU A 228 19.22 -9.36 -3.40
N ARG A 229 18.38 -10.32 -3.08
CA ARG A 229 18.45 -11.65 -3.68
C ARG A 229 18.15 -11.60 -5.18
N LEU A 230 17.10 -10.89 -5.59
CA LEU A 230 16.72 -10.75 -6.99
C LEU A 230 17.82 -10.08 -7.81
N MET A 231 18.43 -9.01 -7.31
CA MET A 231 19.52 -8.35 -8.04
C MET A 231 20.75 -9.26 -8.16
N ALA A 232 21.09 -10.03 -7.11
CA ALA A 232 22.21 -10.99 -7.16
C ALA A 232 21.94 -12.12 -8.16
N GLU A 233 20.73 -12.71 -8.16
CA GLU A 233 20.30 -13.74 -9.12
C GLU A 233 20.24 -13.20 -10.55
N ALA A 234 19.94 -11.90 -10.72
CA ALA A 234 20.02 -11.19 -12.00
C ALA A 234 21.45 -10.88 -12.44
N GLY A 235 22.46 -11.18 -11.61
CA GLY A 235 23.88 -11.00 -11.88
C GLY A 235 24.38 -9.56 -11.67
N TYR A 236 23.74 -8.80 -10.80
CA TYR A 236 24.16 -7.48 -10.32
C TYR A 236 24.87 -7.60 -8.97
N ASP A 237 25.70 -6.63 -8.63
CA ASP A 237 26.46 -6.64 -7.36
C ASP A 237 25.59 -6.13 -6.19
N PRO A 238 25.14 -7.00 -5.25
CA PRO A 238 24.28 -6.57 -4.15
C PRO A 238 24.98 -5.63 -3.15
N ARG A 239 26.32 -5.50 -3.21
CA ARG A 239 27.06 -4.55 -2.35
C ARG A 239 26.78 -3.11 -2.71
N GLU A 240 26.37 -2.84 -3.95
CA GLU A 240 25.99 -1.51 -4.41
C GLU A 240 24.74 -0.97 -3.68
N ALA A 241 23.89 -1.83 -3.14
CA ALA A 241 22.74 -1.42 -2.34
C ALA A 241 23.14 -0.52 -1.16
N VAL A 242 24.27 -0.82 -0.50
CA VAL A 242 24.76 0.02 0.61
C VAL A 242 25.10 1.43 0.12
N ALA A 243 25.84 1.54 -0.99
CA ALA A 243 26.22 2.82 -1.56
C ALA A 243 25.00 3.57 -2.12
N PHE A 244 24.01 2.86 -2.66
CA PHE A 244 22.75 3.46 -3.10
C PHE A 244 21.99 4.08 -1.92
N TRP A 245 21.80 3.35 -0.82
CA TRP A 245 21.09 3.87 0.34
C TRP A 245 21.81 5.03 1.02
N GLU A 246 23.16 5.01 1.05
CA GLU A 246 23.96 6.15 1.51
C GLU A 246 23.71 7.40 0.64
N ARG A 247 23.67 7.26 -0.67
CA ARG A 247 23.35 8.38 -1.59
C ARG A 247 21.91 8.85 -1.42
N MET A 248 20.98 7.92 -1.27
CA MET A 248 19.54 8.21 -1.11
C MET A 248 19.26 8.97 0.19
N SER A 249 19.87 8.57 1.29
CA SER A 249 19.71 9.23 2.59
C SER A 249 20.48 10.57 2.68
N GLY A 250 21.37 10.86 1.74
CA GLY A 250 22.28 11.99 1.82
C GLY A 250 23.26 11.89 3.01
N CYS A 251 23.41 10.70 3.59
CA CYS A 251 24.13 10.49 4.84
C CYS A 251 25.15 9.35 4.72
N PRO A 252 26.46 9.61 4.92
CA PRO A 252 27.45 8.53 4.98
C PRO A 252 27.19 7.59 6.17
N ARG A 253 27.37 6.29 5.95
CA ARG A 253 27.17 5.23 6.95
C ARG A 253 27.77 5.52 8.34
N ALA A 254 28.90 6.24 8.39
CA ALA A 254 29.54 6.66 9.65
C ALA A 254 28.73 7.67 10.46
N MET A 255 27.70 8.32 9.86
CA MET A 255 26.90 9.37 10.49
C MET A 255 25.43 8.99 10.71
N ILE A 256 24.98 7.83 10.21
CA ILE A 256 23.58 7.40 10.24
C ILE A 256 22.99 7.41 11.67
N ASN A 257 23.79 7.19 12.69
CA ASN A 257 23.33 7.09 14.07
C ASN A 257 23.19 8.40 14.85
N LYS A 258 23.53 9.58 14.32
CA LYS A 258 23.54 10.79 15.17
C LYS A 258 23.01 12.11 14.62
N LEU A 259 23.01 12.42 13.32
CA LEU A 259 22.82 13.83 12.91
C LEU A 259 22.17 14.11 11.54
N CYS A 260 21.96 13.12 10.68
CA CYS A 260 21.54 13.38 9.30
C CYS A 260 20.10 13.83 9.11
N PHE A 261 19.20 13.57 10.05
CA PHE A 261 17.81 14.01 10.00
C PHE A 261 17.57 15.48 10.38
N ARG A 262 18.62 16.26 10.59
CA ARG A 262 18.52 17.67 11.04
C ARG A 262 18.58 18.71 9.93
N SER A 263 18.91 18.33 8.70
CA SER A 263 18.86 19.28 7.57
C SER A 263 17.44 19.26 6.96
N GLN A 264 16.83 20.43 6.87
CA GLN A 264 15.50 20.68 6.27
C GLN A 264 15.48 20.47 4.74
N GLN A 265 16.24 19.53 4.21
CA GLN A 265 16.07 19.10 2.83
C GLN A 265 14.86 18.17 2.75
N ALA A 266 13.98 18.41 1.79
CA ALA A 266 12.82 17.58 1.55
C ALA A 266 13.25 16.10 1.48
N ILE A 267 12.65 15.27 2.32
CA ILE A 267 12.87 13.82 2.28
C ILE A 267 12.47 13.35 0.87
N PRO A 268 13.35 12.64 0.12
CA PRO A 268 13.00 12.12 -1.19
C PRO A 268 11.69 11.33 -1.12
N GLU A 269 10.84 11.46 -2.12
CA GLU A 269 9.53 10.79 -2.14
C GLU A 269 9.68 9.28 -1.92
N PHE A 270 10.71 8.68 -2.50
CA PHE A 270 11.03 7.27 -2.30
C PHE A 270 11.21 6.91 -0.82
N LEU A 271 11.96 7.70 -0.04
CA LEU A 271 12.14 7.46 1.40
C LEU A 271 10.86 7.71 2.22
N SER A 272 9.95 8.55 1.73
CA SER A 272 8.67 8.78 2.42
C SER A 272 7.68 7.64 2.21
N THR A 273 7.76 6.98 1.06
CA THR A 273 6.92 5.81 0.72
C THR A 273 7.51 4.50 1.23
N HIS A 274 8.83 4.48 1.50
CA HIS A 274 9.59 3.32 1.98
C HIS A 274 10.36 3.69 3.27
N PRO A 275 9.69 3.78 4.42
CA PRO A 275 10.33 4.12 5.69
C PRO A 275 11.16 2.95 6.20
N SER A 276 12.40 2.85 5.74
CA SER A 276 13.38 1.91 6.29
C SER A 276 13.85 2.32 7.69
N ASP A 277 14.27 1.36 8.51
CA ASP A 277 14.91 1.58 9.81
C ASP A 277 16.38 2.05 9.61
N VAL A 278 16.60 3.21 8.99
CA VAL A 278 17.93 3.80 8.84
C VAL A 278 18.28 4.62 10.07
#